data_3541ced9232698a94af4f502589b4356
#
_entry.id   3541ced9232698a94af4f502589b4356
#
_cell.length_a   1.000
_cell.length_b   1.000
_cell.length_c   1.000
_cell.angle_alpha   90.00
_cell.angle_beta   90.00
_cell.angle_gamma   90.00
#
_symmetry.space_group_name_H-M   'P 1'
#
loop_
_entity.id
_entity.type
_entity.pdbx_description
1 polymer ?
#
loop_
_entity_poly.entity_id
_entity_poly.type
_entity_poly.pdbx_seq_one_letter_code
_entity_poly.pdbx_strand_id
1 'polypeptide(L)'
;VSAVAKVVAFDIFFLPTKPEEDAVLREAIDRNRDHIVIGMNFSDELLNGLSSTLTLPTPDLFPEQDPFDDRLGFLNFWKDNFGIIRDAQYRENIEHLTPNLKGGENLPKFYSFAARIVQKGGFPQFIPGDLSSRTMRFAGAPETKFPTYSLYKIFDPKTWGGITFRNGDFFRGKIVLVGPQGDWTKDELDTPWGLMNGAEIHLNAINDLLQNDFLYPASDGLVFSTVIGSGLVALLLALAIGQIIWRFLAAVIVLAGYAVALIWAYNGPGWLLPAVAPIGVFCGATGVGFIYDFTLAQIERLRLRTTFERYNSKNVVKYLLDHTDSYRQMLAGTRRPVTVLFSDIRGFTTIVETTADSQQLVDKLNEYFTAMVACVFRHDGSLDKFMGDGIMAIWGNTPYNFGPKGDAVRAVRAGLAMLAELRRLNAKWLAEGKTEWQIGIGLNHGEVIVGDMGSQEHKEFAVVGDAINLGSRLEGLTKEYRLQIILGESVADLVRDEFYLRSVDVVQVKGKMQAVKAFTVLGEKSEPLPPGLPRFLELYEEGVSLFRKREFVRAKELFAQALEILPDDYLAADYLESCAELMANPPEDSWTGIKVMTRK
;
A
#
# COMPACT_ATOMS: atom_id res chain seq x y z
N VAL A 1 67.70 -7.91 -24.47
CA VAL A 1 66.23 -7.78 -24.51
C VAL A 1 65.80 -6.96 -25.74
N SER A 2 66.48 -5.83 -26.03
CA SER A 2 66.12 -4.95 -27.15
C SER A 2 66.23 -5.61 -28.53
N ALA A 3 67.10 -6.62 -28.70
CA ALA A 3 67.24 -7.35 -29.97
C ALA A 3 66.04 -8.30 -30.26
N VAL A 4 65.17 -8.53 -29.31
CA VAL A 4 64.02 -9.49 -29.39
C VAL A 4 62.67 -8.87 -29.08
N ALA A 5 62.59 -7.96 -28.10
CA ALA A 5 61.37 -7.25 -27.76
C ALA A 5 61.02 -6.23 -28.84
N LYS A 6 59.72 -5.99 -29.09
CA LYS A 6 59.23 -5.02 -30.03
C LYS A 6 59.45 -3.59 -29.52
N VAL A 7 59.17 -3.35 -28.27
CA VAL A 7 59.42 -2.09 -27.55
C VAL A 7 59.80 -2.42 -26.10
N VAL A 8 60.81 -1.73 -25.55
CA VAL A 8 61.14 -1.71 -24.13
C VAL A 8 60.90 -0.30 -23.60
N ALA A 9 60.03 -0.17 -22.64
CA ALA A 9 59.62 1.12 -22.10
C ALA A 9 59.96 1.20 -20.60
N PHE A 10 60.52 2.33 -20.18
CA PHE A 10 60.95 2.56 -18.82
C PHE A 10 60.04 3.61 -18.17
N ASP A 11 59.16 3.16 -17.31
CA ASP A 11 58.36 3.96 -16.40
C ASP A 11 59.17 4.27 -15.14
N ILE A 12 60.28 4.97 -15.35
CA ILE A 12 61.25 5.29 -14.31
C ILE A 12 61.82 6.67 -14.59
N PHE A 13 61.87 7.50 -13.54
CA PHE A 13 62.59 8.79 -13.55
C PHE A 13 64.08 8.55 -13.33
N PHE A 14 64.87 8.79 -14.36
CA PHE A 14 66.33 8.74 -14.27
C PHE A 14 66.86 10.05 -13.66
N LEU A 15 66.76 10.16 -12.34
CA LEU A 15 67.26 11.24 -11.47
C LEU A 15 67.87 10.57 -10.23
N PRO A 16 68.99 10.97 -9.67
CA PRO A 16 69.98 11.94 -10.07
C PRO A 16 71.07 11.34 -11.03
N THR A 17 71.99 12.18 -11.50
CA THR A 17 73.08 11.82 -12.40
C THR A 17 74.07 10.84 -11.78
N LYS A 18 74.44 9.81 -12.56
CA LYS A 18 75.51 8.85 -12.28
C LYS A 18 76.41 8.69 -13.51
N PRO A 19 77.35 9.60 -13.76
CA PRO A 19 78.03 9.78 -15.05
C PRO A 19 78.58 8.53 -15.69
N GLU A 20 79.20 7.64 -14.90
CA GLU A 20 79.82 6.38 -15.43
C GLU A 20 78.73 5.35 -15.83
N GLU A 21 77.67 5.18 -15.00
CA GLU A 21 76.62 4.25 -15.25
C GLU A 21 75.70 4.78 -16.37
N ASP A 22 75.44 6.08 -16.38
CA ASP A 22 74.57 6.78 -17.35
C ASP A 22 75.19 6.75 -18.75
N ALA A 23 76.52 6.84 -18.89
CA ALA A 23 77.25 6.75 -20.16
C ALA A 23 77.00 5.39 -20.85
N VAL A 24 77.09 4.28 -20.10
CA VAL A 24 76.83 2.92 -20.62
C VAL A 24 75.34 2.75 -21.00
N LEU A 25 74.43 3.26 -20.17
CA LEU A 25 72.98 3.19 -20.43
C LEU A 25 72.62 4.05 -21.64
N ARG A 26 73.24 5.21 -21.79
CA ARG A 26 73.02 6.10 -22.95
C ARG A 26 73.44 5.41 -24.26
N GLU A 27 74.62 4.79 -24.31
CA GLU A 27 75.03 4.08 -25.50
C GLU A 27 74.04 2.96 -25.88
N ALA A 28 73.54 2.24 -24.88
CA ALA A 28 72.52 1.22 -25.09
C ALA A 28 71.14 1.81 -25.60
N ILE A 29 70.75 2.95 -25.07
CA ILE A 29 69.54 3.67 -25.49
C ILE A 29 69.67 4.18 -26.92
N ASP A 30 70.79 4.80 -27.26
CA ASP A 30 71.06 5.34 -28.60
C ASP A 30 71.15 4.24 -29.65
N ARG A 31 71.78 3.13 -29.33
CA ARG A 31 71.90 1.95 -30.21
C ARG A 31 70.54 1.32 -30.52
N ASN A 32 69.57 1.43 -29.58
CA ASN A 32 68.27 0.82 -29.70
C ASN A 32 67.13 1.87 -29.77
N ARG A 33 67.44 3.06 -30.29
CA ARG A 33 66.55 4.21 -30.34
C ARG A 33 65.13 3.90 -30.84
N ASP A 34 65.00 3.05 -31.84
CA ASP A 34 63.70 2.72 -32.47
C ASP A 34 62.82 1.81 -31.61
N HIS A 35 63.39 1.22 -30.58
CA HIS A 35 62.71 0.23 -29.71
C HIS A 35 62.60 0.65 -28.25
N ILE A 36 63.09 1.86 -27.87
CA ILE A 36 63.08 2.32 -26.47
C ILE A 36 62.17 3.54 -26.31
N VAL A 37 61.43 3.52 -25.18
CA VAL A 37 60.64 4.66 -24.69
C VAL A 37 61.00 4.90 -23.24
N ILE A 38 61.15 6.18 -22.87
CA ILE A 38 61.51 6.62 -21.51
C ILE A 38 60.50 7.65 -21.05
N GLY A 39 60.11 7.57 -19.77
CA GLY A 39 59.16 8.48 -19.13
C GLY A 39 59.71 9.89 -18.91
N MET A 40 58.91 10.89 -19.18
CA MET A 40 59.09 12.28 -18.72
C MET A 40 57.82 12.69 -17.93
N ASN A 41 57.91 13.71 -17.11
CA ASN A 41 56.80 14.10 -16.26
C ASN A 41 56.51 15.62 -16.31
N PHE A 42 55.24 15.95 -16.33
CA PHE A 42 54.80 17.32 -16.04
C PHE A 42 54.52 17.42 -14.54
N SER A 43 55.29 18.20 -13.81
CA SER A 43 55.03 18.44 -12.38
C SER A 43 54.15 19.64 -12.18
N ASP A 44 53.10 19.46 -11.38
CA ASP A 44 52.19 20.52 -10.94
C ASP A 44 52.78 21.35 -9.79
N GLU A 45 54.10 21.44 -9.65
CA GLU A 45 54.68 22.36 -8.68
C GLU A 45 54.35 23.80 -9.06
N LEU A 46 53.27 24.31 -8.44
CA LEU A 46 52.88 25.70 -8.44
C LEU A 46 53.93 26.56 -7.75
N LEU A 47 55.06 26.75 -8.37
CA LEU A 47 55.92 27.91 -8.08
C LEU A 47 55.24 29.14 -8.67
N ASN A 48 54.44 29.85 -7.80
CA ASN A 48 53.76 31.10 -8.12
C ASN A 48 52.56 31.04 -9.12
N GLY A 49 51.85 29.90 -9.19
CA GLY A 49 50.49 29.88 -9.75
C GLY A 49 50.32 29.81 -11.26
N LEU A 50 51.37 29.54 -12.06
CA LEU A 50 51.26 29.77 -13.52
C LEU A 50 52.05 28.84 -14.47
N SER A 51 52.76 27.79 -14.05
CA SER A 51 53.39 26.88 -15.03
C SER A 51 53.67 25.48 -14.49
N SER A 52 53.22 24.46 -15.23
CA SER A 52 53.71 23.10 -15.06
C SER A 52 55.19 23.07 -15.54
N THR A 53 56.10 22.51 -14.72
CA THR A 53 57.50 22.32 -15.14
C THR A 53 57.65 20.93 -15.75
N LEU A 54 58.28 20.85 -16.91
CA LEU A 54 58.60 19.57 -17.57
C LEU A 54 59.88 19.01 -16.98
N THR A 55 59.80 17.81 -16.43
CA THR A 55 60.96 17.07 -15.91
C THR A 55 61.40 16.07 -16.96
N LEU A 56 62.60 16.30 -17.54
CA LEU A 56 63.24 15.41 -18.48
C LEU A 56 64.20 14.46 -17.76
N PRO A 57 64.59 13.32 -18.36
CA PRO A 57 65.66 12.48 -17.85
C PRO A 57 66.97 13.27 -17.73
N THR A 58 67.88 12.80 -16.88
CA THR A 58 69.19 13.45 -16.63
C THR A 58 69.91 13.87 -17.92
N PRO A 59 70.62 15.02 -17.94
CA PRO A 59 71.44 15.45 -19.08
C PRO A 59 72.52 14.45 -19.50
N ASP A 60 72.96 13.62 -18.58
CA ASP A 60 73.95 12.55 -18.91
C ASP A 60 73.32 11.49 -19.82
N LEU A 61 72.06 11.21 -19.73
CA LEU A 61 71.35 10.30 -20.63
C LEU A 61 70.82 11.01 -21.89
N PHE A 62 70.35 12.27 -21.76
CA PHE A 62 69.78 13.07 -22.85
C PHE A 62 70.46 14.45 -22.90
N PRO A 63 71.68 14.56 -23.48
CA PRO A 63 72.46 15.81 -23.45
C PRO A 63 71.75 16.97 -24.16
N GLU A 64 70.98 16.70 -25.22
CA GLU A 64 70.27 17.73 -25.98
C GLU A 64 69.09 18.32 -25.26
N GLN A 65 68.59 17.63 -24.18
CA GLN A 65 67.41 18.03 -23.41
C GLN A 65 66.23 18.46 -24.31
N ASP A 66 66.09 17.79 -25.46
CA ASP A 66 64.98 18.03 -26.39
C ASP A 66 63.71 17.35 -25.83
N PRO A 67 62.66 18.12 -25.42
CA PRO A 67 61.43 17.56 -24.89
C PRO A 67 60.59 16.84 -25.97
N PHE A 68 60.90 16.99 -27.24
CA PHE A 68 60.22 16.37 -28.35
C PHE A 68 60.94 15.14 -28.90
N ASP A 69 62.04 14.72 -28.27
CA ASP A 69 62.72 13.50 -28.67
C ASP A 69 61.74 12.32 -28.76
N ASP A 70 61.84 11.57 -29.84
CA ASP A 70 60.93 10.47 -30.16
C ASP A 70 61.00 9.27 -29.18
N ARG A 71 62.01 9.25 -28.30
CA ARG A 71 62.15 8.29 -27.20
C ARG A 71 61.38 8.70 -25.95
N LEU A 72 60.91 9.96 -25.87
CA LEU A 72 60.26 10.50 -24.67
C LEU A 72 58.74 10.45 -24.77
N GLY A 73 58.07 10.07 -23.67
CA GLY A 73 56.65 10.11 -23.48
C GLY A 73 56.27 10.51 -22.08
N PHE A 74 55.24 11.36 -21.94
CA PHE A 74 54.79 11.80 -20.60
C PHE A 74 54.07 10.68 -19.85
N LEU A 75 54.32 10.57 -18.53
CA LEU A 75 53.76 9.57 -17.64
C LEU A 75 52.48 10.01 -16.94
N ASN A 76 52.11 11.26 -17.06
CA ASN A 76 50.99 11.85 -16.31
C ASN A 76 49.67 11.22 -16.65
N PHE A 77 48.91 10.89 -15.58
CA PHE A 77 47.48 10.68 -15.59
C PHE A 77 46.80 11.76 -14.71
N TRP A 78 45.79 12.36 -15.24
CA TRP A 78 45.04 13.39 -14.51
C TRP A 78 43.84 12.77 -13.79
N LYS A 79 43.74 13.10 -12.50
CA LYS A 79 42.64 12.64 -11.65
C LYS A 79 41.39 13.47 -11.94
N ASP A 80 40.22 12.84 -11.94
CA ASP A 80 38.96 13.52 -12.02
C ASP A 80 38.63 14.27 -10.69
N ASN A 81 37.45 14.92 -10.64
CA ASN A 81 36.97 15.67 -9.46
C ASN A 81 36.80 14.80 -8.19
N PHE A 82 36.85 13.49 -8.32
CA PHE A 82 36.76 12.53 -7.22
C PHE A 82 38.13 11.93 -6.85
N GLY A 83 39.20 12.38 -7.48
CA GLY A 83 40.54 11.87 -7.24
C GLY A 83 40.86 10.57 -7.97
N ILE A 84 39.99 10.12 -8.89
CA ILE A 84 40.11 8.81 -9.57
C ILE A 84 40.60 9.01 -11.01
N ILE A 85 41.49 8.13 -11.47
CA ILE A 85 41.94 8.10 -12.86
C ILE A 85 40.95 7.25 -13.66
N ARG A 86 40.27 7.90 -14.58
CA ARG A 86 39.37 7.23 -15.54
C ARG A 86 39.77 7.45 -16.98
N ASP A 87 40.44 8.55 -17.26
CA ASP A 87 40.77 8.98 -18.59
C ASP A 87 42.27 8.94 -18.87
N ALA A 88 42.62 8.60 -20.08
CA ALA A 88 43.98 8.70 -20.59
C ALA A 88 44.07 9.78 -21.67
N GLN A 89 45.08 10.64 -21.54
CA GLN A 89 45.48 11.61 -22.54
C GLN A 89 46.58 11.00 -23.39
N TYR A 90 46.43 10.99 -24.70
CA TYR A 90 47.41 10.38 -25.59
C TYR A 90 48.29 11.39 -26.30
N ARG A 91 47.85 12.60 -26.43
CA ARG A 91 48.60 13.75 -26.94
C ARG A 91 48.30 14.97 -26.13
N GLU A 92 49.31 15.84 -26.00
CA GLU A 92 49.16 17.13 -25.29
C GLU A 92 49.90 18.21 -26.04
N ASN A 93 49.46 19.46 -25.93
CA ASN A 93 50.19 20.61 -26.45
C ASN A 93 50.66 21.53 -25.31
N ILE A 94 51.62 22.41 -25.61
CA ILE A 94 52.19 23.31 -24.63
C ILE A 94 51.18 24.36 -24.10
N GLU A 95 50.17 24.69 -24.88
CA GLU A 95 49.15 25.68 -24.50
C GLU A 95 48.25 25.20 -23.34
N HIS A 96 47.89 23.92 -23.32
CA HIS A 96 47.13 23.34 -22.21
C HIS A 96 47.90 23.32 -20.92
N LEU A 97 49.24 23.19 -21.02
CA LEU A 97 50.14 23.16 -19.87
C LEU A 97 50.56 24.56 -19.42
N THR A 98 50.52 25.53 -20.32
CA THR A 98 50.88 26.93 -20.07
C THR A 98 49.84 27.86 -20.74
N PRO A 99 48.70 28.16 -20.05
CA PRO A 99 47.58 28.93 -20.63
C PRO A 99 47.92 30.34 -21.15
N ASN A 100 49.11 30.85 -20.74
CA ASN A 100 49.56 32.20 -21.15
C ASN A 100 50.39 32.24 -22.46
N LEU A 101 50.75 31.10 -23.04
CA LEU A 101 51.42 31.01 -24.33
C LEU A 101 50.39 30.95 -25.46
N LYS A 102 50.04 32.12 -26.04
CA LYS A 102 49.16 32.23 -27.20
C LYS A 102 49.98 32.02 -28.48
N GLY A 103 49.56 31.10 -29.34
CA GLY A 103 50.14 30.93 -30.68
C GLY A 103 50.50 29.50 -31.08
N GLY A 104 50.00 28.49 -30.34
CA GLY A 104 50.54 27.14 -30.40
C GLY A 104 49.87 26.13 -31.32
N GLU A 105 48.92 26.47 -32.19
CA GLU A 105 48.32 25.47 -33.10
C GLU A 105 49.33 24.72 -33.97
N ASN A 106 50.52 25.27 -34.21
CA ASN A 106 51.57 24.70 -35.02
C ASN A 106 52.76 24.16 -34.22
N LEU A 107 52.68 24.15 -32.88
CA LEU A 107 53.76 23.58 -32.06
C LEU A 107 53.75 22.03 -32.09
N PRO A 108 54.92 21.39 -31.98
CA PRO A 108 54.97 19.94 -31.87
C PRO A 108 54.20 19.47 -30.65
N LYS A 109 53.45 18.38 -30.82
CA LYS A 109 52.65 17.78 -29.76
C LYS A 109 53.44 16.80 -28.91
N PHE A 110 53.26 16.85 -27.60
CA PHE A 110 53.77 15.82 -26.71
C PHE A 110 52.93 14.55 -26.85
N TYR A 111 53.59 13.41 -26.85
CA TYR A 111 52.94 12.11 -26.85
C TYR A 111 53.01 11.53 -25.44
N SER A 112 51.93 10.91 -24.97
CA SER A 112 51.99 10.13 -23.72
C SER A 112 52.90 8.94 -23.87
N PHE A 113 53.36 8.42 -22.74
CA PHE A 113 54.17 7.21 -22.67
C PHE A 113 53.51 6.04 -23.41
N ALA A 114 52.22 5.80 -23.17
CA ALA A 114 51.44 4.79 -23.88
C ALA A 114 51.40 5.03 -25.41
N ALA A 115 51.17 6.28 -25.84
CA ALA A 115 51.14 6.61 -27.27
C ALA A 115 52.51 6.41 -27.95
N ARG A 116 53.62 6.79 -27.30
CA ARG A 116 54.96 6.54 -27.81
C ARG A 116 55.27 5.05 -27.95
N ILE A 117 54.90 4.25 -26.98
CA ILE A 117 55.05 2.80 -27.02
C ILE A 117 54.31 2.19 -28.20
N VAL A 118 53.03 2.59 -28.39
CA VAL A 118 52.20 2.11 -29.49
C VAL A 118 52.77 2.59 -30.86
N GLN A 119 53.29 3.83 -30.93
CA GLN A 119 53.91 4.39 -32.14
C GLN A 119 55.15 3.57 -32.53
N LYS A 120 56.10 3.35 -31.57
CA LYS A 120 57.32 2.54 -31.80
C LYS A 120 57.02 1.06 -32.00
N GLY A 121 55.88 0.60 -31.43
CA GLY A 121 55.32 -0.72 -31.68
C GLY A 121 54.84 -0.94 -33.12
N GLY A 122 54.86 0.11 -33.98
CA GLY A 122 54.42 0.03 -35.38
C GLY A 122 52.92 0.14 -35.57
N PHE A 123 52.19 0.75 -34.60
CA PHE A 123 50.74 0.92 -34.64
C PHE A 123 50.30 2.38 -34.50
N PRO A 124 50.95 3.37 -35.19
CA PRO A 124 50.63 4.80 -35.05
C PRO A 124 49.17 5.14 -35.42
N GLN A 125 48.52 4.33 -36.25
CA GLN A 125 47.12 4.52 -36.69
C GLN A 125 46.11 4.40 -35.56
N PHE A 126 46.44 3.77 -34.43
CA PHE A 126 45.55 3.64 -33.31
C PHE A 126 45.62 4.81 -32.30
N ILE A 127 46.59 5.72 -32.50
CA ILE A 127 46.75 6.88 -31.62
C ILE A 127 45.76 7.98 -32.02
N PRO A 128 44.86 8.45 -31.13
CA PRO A 128 43.92 9.52 -31.44
C PRO A 128 44.61 10.76 -32.02
N GLY A 129 44.05 11.32 -33.07
CA GLY A 129 44.63 12.50 -33.75
C GLY A 129 44.39 13.82 -33.04
N ASP A 130 43.39 13.85 -32.16
CA ASP A 130 42.96 14.99 -31.36
C ASP A 130 43.69 15.04 -30.01
N LEU A 131 43.40 16.08 -29.23
CA LEU A 131 43.92 16.30 -27.87
C LEU A 131 42.91 15.90 -26.77
N SER A 132 41.79 15.29 -27.13
CA SER A 132 40.79 14.91 -26.13
C SER A 132 41.24 13.64 -25.37
N SER A 133 40.97 13.62 -24.08
CA SER A 133 41.10 12.42 -23.27
C SER A 133 40.10 11.34 -23.70
N ARG A 134 40.44 10.11 -23.45
CA ARG A 134 39.60 8.94 -23.69
C ARG A 134 39.37 8.19 -22.37
N THR A 135 38.12 7.87 -22.07
CA THR A 135 37.81 7.08 -20.89
C THR A 135 38.26 5.65 -21.10
N MET A 136 39.15 5.19 -20.23
CA MET A 136 39.76 3.87 -20.31
C MET A 136 38.75 2.75 -19.96
N ARG A 137 38.90 1.64 -20.70
CA ARG A 137 38.27 0.37 -20.32
C ARG A 137 39.32 -0.51 -19.68
N PHE A 138 39.45 -0.41 -18.36
CA PHE A 138 40.39 -1.23 -17.63
C PHE A 138 40.17 -2.73 -17.88
N ALA A 139 41.23 -3.47 -18.20
CA ALA A 139 41.17 -4.89 -18.56
C ALA A 139 40.76 -5.80 -17.39
N GLY A 140 40.87 -5.32 -16.15
CA GLY A 140 40.52 -6.05 -14.95
C GLY A 140 41.03 -5.42 -13.67
N ALA A 141 40.85 -6.13 -12.56
CA ALA A 141 41.39 -5.73 -11.27
C ALA A 141 42.93 -5.71 -11.26
N PRO A 142 43.55 -4.90 -10.38
CA PRO A 142 45.00 -4.82 -10.25
C PRO A 142 45.66 -6.19 -10.16
N GLU A 143 46.82 -6.32 -10.80
CA GLU A 143 47.65 -7.52 -10.81
C GLU A 143 47.05 -8.80 -11.43
N THR A 144 45.87 -8.69 -12.07
CA THR A 144 45.16 -9.88 -12.59
C THR A 144 45.38 -10.15 -14.07
N LYS A 145 45.62 -9.12 -14.88
CA LYS A 145 45.63 -9.24 -16.35
C LYS A 145 47.02 -9.22 -16.98
N PHE A 146 47.93 -8.45 -16.43
CA PHE A 146 49.27 -8.30 -16.99
C PHE A 146 50.28 -9.10 -16.14
N PRO A 147 51.01 -10.06 -16.76
CA PRO A 147 51.99 -10.85 -16.01
C PRO A 147 53.22 -10.01 -15.64
N THR A 148 53.55 -9.98 -14.37
CA THR A 148 54.67 -9.24 -13.82
C THR A 148 55.81 -10.17 -13.45
N TYR A 149 57.04 -9.73 -13.69
CA TYR A 149 58.28 -10.46 -13.39
C TYR A 149 59.26 -9.52 -12.72
N SER A 150 59.89 -9.94 -11.61
CA SER A 150 60.92 -9.16 -11.00
C SER A 150 62.14 -8.99 -11.92
N LEU A 151 62.62 -7.76 -12.06
CA LEU A 151 63.70 -7.39 -12.98
C LEU A 151 64.99 -8.20 -12.75
N TYR A 152 65.30 -8.54 -11.47
CA TYR A 152 66.50 -9.33 -11.15
C TYR A 152 66.55 -10.71 -11.85
N LYS A 153 65.34 -11.29 -12.17
CA LYS A 153 65.29 -12.59 -12.86
C LYS A 153 65.86 -12.56 -14.28
N ILE A 154 65.98 -11.40 -14.89
CA ILE A 154 66.60 -11.20 -16.21
C ILE A 154 68.13 -11.32 -16.09
N PHE A 155 68.66 -10.94 -14.93
CA PHE A 155 70.14 -11.01 -14.66
C PHE A 155 70.56 -12.35 -14.06
N ASP A 156 69.63 -13.23 -13.66
CA ASP A 156 69.92 -14.57 -13.23
C ASP A 156 70.13 -15.51 -14.44
N PRO A 157 71.36 -16.04 -14.68
CA PRO A 157 71.66 -16.88 -15.85
C PRO A 157 70.76 -18.13 -15.94
N LYS A 158 70.36 -18.69 -14.78
CA LYS A 158 69.47 -19.88 -14.73
C LYS A 158 68.07 -19.57 -15.18
N THR A 159 67.55 -18.47 -14.74
CA THR A 159 66.19 -18.02 -15.14
C THR A 159 66.18 -17.53 -16.58
N TRP A 160 67.21 -16.78 -17.01
CA TRP A 160 67.34 -16.27 -18.37
C TRP A 160 67.42 -17.40 -19.40
N GLY A 161 68.29 -18.38 -19.19
CA GLY A 161 68.42 -19.55 -20.06
C GLY A 161 67.36 -20.62 -19.85
N GLY A 162 66.53 -20.50 -18.78
CA GLY A 162 65.50 -21.46 -18.41
C GLY A 162 64.23 -21.42 -19.24
N ILE A 163 63.31 -22.26 -18.85
CA ILE A 163 61.97 -22.42 -19.55
C ILE A 163 61.20 -21.12 -19.60
N THR A 164 61.37 -20.25 -18.60
CA THR A 164 60.57 -18.99 -18.49
C THR A 164 60.97 -17.99 -19.56
N PHE A 165 62.25 -17.65 -19.70
CA PHE A 165 62.67 -16.57 -20.61
C PHE A 165 63.40 -17.11 -21.89
N ARG A 166 63.80 -18.34 -21.95
CA ARG A 166 64.36 -19.00 -23.14
C ARG A 166 65.42 -18.14 -23.86
N ASN A 167 66.41 -17.65 -23.12
CA ASN A 167 67.42 -16.71 -23.61
C ASN A 167 66.84 -15.44 -24.25
N GLY A 168 65.74 -14.96 -23.73
CA GLY A 168 65.07 -13.76 -24.21
C GLY A 168 63.98 -14.00 -25.26
N ASP A 169 63.82 -15.20 -25.78
CA ASP A 169 62.78 -15.50 -26.80
C ASP A 169 61.36 -15.27 -26.30
N PHE A 170 61.13 -15.37 -24.99
CA PHE A 170 59.89 -15.00 -24.32
C PHE A 170 59.45 -13.58 -24.64
N PHE A 171 60.35 -12.64 -24.82
CA PHE A 171 60.08 -11.24 -25.09
C PHE A 171 59.88 -10.93 -26.59
N ARG A 172 60.10 -11.90 -27.46
CA ARG A 172 60.04 -11.71 -28.91
C ARG A 172 58.73 -11.11 -29.35
N GLY A 173 58.81 -9.96 -30.01
CA GLY A 173 57.68 -9.22 -30.55
C GLY A 173 56.72 -8.61 -29.50
N LYS A 174 57.06 -8.67 -28.21
CA LYS A 174 56.25 -8.11 -27.13
C LYS A 174 56.64 -6.66 -26.81
N ILE A 175 55.71 -5.93 -26.28
CA ILE A 175 55.94 -4.67 -25.58
C ILE A 175 56.31 -5.04 -24.14
N VAL A 176 57.43 -4.55 -23.66
CA VAL A 176 57.93 -4.80 -22.32
C VAL A 176 57.99 -3.47 -21.58
N LEU A 177 57.29 -3.38 -20.46
CA LEU A 177 57.29 -2.22 -19.61
C LEU A 177 58.08 -2.53 -18.34
N VAL A 178 59.02 -1.66 -18.00
CA VAL A 178 59.85 -1.73 -16.80
C VAL A 178 59.46 -0.55 -15.91
N GLY A 179 58.91 -0.85 -14.75
CA GLY A 179 58.44 0.18 -13.81
C GLY A 179 58.52 -0.29 -12.36
N PRO A 180 58.48 0.62 -11.42
CA PRO A 180 58.47 0.28 -10.01
C PRO A 180 57.15 -0.37 -9.63
N GLN A 181 57.15 -1.25 -8.65
CA GLN A 181 55.96 -1.89 -8.09
C GLN A 181 56.11 -2.01 -6.56
N GLY A 182 55.00 -1.68 -5.85
CA GLY A 182 54.86 -1.82 -4.40
C GLY A 182 54.79 -0.47 -3.65
N ASP A 183 54.31 -0.54 -2.42
CA ASP A 183 53.95 0.61 -1.56
C ASP A 183 55.11 1.59 -1.29
N TRP A 184 56.36 1.12 -1.38
CA TRP A 184 57.54 1.93 -1.11
C TRP A 184 57.85 2.98 -2.18
N THR A 185 57.26 2.83 -3.37
CA THR A 185 57.44 3.77 -4.49
C THR A 185 56.45 4.92 -4.48
N LYS A 186 55.35 4.82 -3.76
CA LYS A 186 54.20 5.74 -3.78
C LYS A 186 53.63 6.00 -5.18
N ASP A 187 53.80 5.05 -6.10
CA ASP A 187 53.30 5.12 -7.48
C ASP A 187 51.98 4.32 -7.64
N GLU A 188 51.18 4.33 -6.61
CA GLU A 188 49.83 3.77 -6.63
C GLU A 188 48.79 4.86 -6.76
N LEU A 189 47.88 4.69 -7.72
CA LEU A 189 46.88 5.68 -8.09
C LEU A 189 45.49 5.06 -8.01
N ASP A 190 44.52 5.89 -7.58
CA ASP A 190 43.11 5.47 -7.50
C ASP A 190 42.52 5.32 -8.89
N THR A 191 41.97 4.13 -9.16
CA THR A 191 41.22 3.79 -10.39
C THR A 191 39.82 3.30 -10.05
N PRO A 192 38.94 3.10 -11.02
CA PRO A 192 37.62 2.47 -10.79
C PRO A 192 37.70 1.05 -10.19
N TRP A 193 38.84 0.39 -10.29
CA TRP A 193 39.11 -0.94 -9.72
C TRP A 193 39.86 -0.90 -8.38
N GLY A 194 40.05 0.28 -7.81
CA GLY A 194 40.83 0.53 -6.61
C GLY A 194 42.26 0.99 -6.92
N LEU A 195 43.15 0.91 -5.94
CA LEU A 195 44.55 1.29 -6.10
C LEU A 195 45.25 0.41 -7.13
N MET A 196 45.87 1.02 -8.13
CA MET A 196 46.57 0.36 -9.22
C MET A 196 47.93 1.03 -9.43
N ASN A 197 48.93 0.23 -9.75
CA ASN A 197 50.29 0.69 -10.02
C ASN A 197 50.36 1.53 -11.29
N GLY A 198 51.12 2.63 -11.34
CA GLY A 198 51.25 3.50 -12.50
C GLY A 198 51.64 2.74 -13.78
N ALA A 199 52.60 1.81 -13.67
CA ALA A 199 52.99 0.94 -14.77
C ALA A 199 51.83 0.08 -15.31
N GLU A 200 50.93 -0.41 -14.46
CA GLU A 200 49.77 -1.19 -14.87
C GLU A 200 48.68 -0.29 -15.54
N ILE A 201 48.52 0.96 -15.07
CA ILE A 201 47.63 1.93 -15.72
C ILE A 201 48.12 2.23 -17.14
N HIS A 202 49.45 2.38 -17.34
CA HIS A 202 50.02 2.52 -18.67
C HIS A 202 49.77 1.30 -19.57
N LEU A 203 49.84 0.08 -19.02
CA LEU A 203 49.49 -1.14 -19.77
C LEU A 203 48.02 -1.17 -20.18
N ASN A 204 47.10 -0.70 -19.32
CA ASN A 204 45.69 -0.56 -19.69
C ASN A 204 45.51 0.48 -20.81
N ALA A 205 46.16 1.65 -20.71
CA ALA A 205 46.10 2.67 -21.75
C ALA A 205 46.68 2.18 -23.11
N ILE A 206 47.74 1.38 -23.09
CA ILE A 206 48.30 0.73 -24.28
C ILE A 206 47.34 -0.31 -24.86
N ASN A 207 46.75 -1.12 -23.99
CA ASN A 207 45.76 -2.13 -24.40
C ASN A 207 44.54 -1.50 -25.08
N ASP A 208 44.01 -0.42 -24.52
CA ASP A 208 42.86 0.30 -25.08
C ASP A 208 43.18 0.90 -26.47
N LEU A 209 44.40 1.44 -26.65
CA LEU A 209 44.87 1.89 -27.97
C LEU A 209 44.91 0.75 -28.98
N LEU A 210 45.57 -0.36 -28.61
CA LEU A 210 45.81 -1.49 -29.53
C LEU A 210 44.50 -2.20 -29.91
N GLN A 211 43.51 -2.22 -29.01
CA GLN A 211 42.20 -2.81 -29.26
C GLN A 211 41.18 -1.82 -29.78
N ASN A 212 41.48 -0.50 -29.76
CA ASN A 212 40.55 0.59 -30.03
C ASN A 212 39.27 0.45 -29.17
N ASP A 213 39.42 0.11 -27.88
CA ASP A 213 38.35 -0.23 -26.96
C ASP A 213 38.24 0.81 -25.84
N PHE A 214 37.53 1.90 -26.14
CA PHE A 214 37.32 3.00 -25.21
C PHE A 214 35.91 3.02 -24.70
N LEU A 215 35.70 3.66 -23.56
CA LEU A 215 34.38 3.95 -23.03
C LEU A 215 33.93 5.36 -23.47
N TYR A 216 32.68 5.48 -23.82
CA TYR A 216 32.07 6.73 -24.28
C TYR A 216 31.00 7.19 -23.28
N PRO A 217 31.30 8.20 -22.43
CA PRO A 217 30.31 8.76 -21.50
C PRO A 217 29.12 9.31 -22.26
N ALA A 218 27.92 9.11 -21.66
CA ALA A 218 26.69 9.67 -22.21
C ALA A 218 26.77 11.20 -22.19
N SER A 219 26.33 11.82 -23.28
CA SER A 219 26.19 13.28 -23.32
C SER A 219 25.10 13.76 -22.35
N ASP A 220 25.21 15.01 -21.87
CA ASP A 220 24.20 15.61 -20.98
C ASP A 220 22.78 15.54 -21.57
N GLY A 221 22.64 15.73 -22.88
CA GLY A 221 21.36 15.61 -23.59
C GLY A 221 20.77 14.19 -23.50
N LEU A 222 21.62 13.15 -23.61
CA LEU A 222 21.19 11.76 -23.47
C LEU A 222 20.81 11.45 -22.01
N VAL A 223 21.58 11.93 -21.05
CA VAL A 223 21.24 11.80 -19.62
C VAL A 223 19.88 12.42 -19.35
N PHE A 224 19.67 13.66 -19.78
CA PHE A 224 18.41 14.37 -19.57
C PHE A 224 17.21 13.67 -20.26
N SER A 225 17.39 13.22 -21.49
CA SER A 225 16.32 12.53 -22.22
C SER A 225 15.96 11.17 -21.61
N THR A 226 16.92 10.42 -21.11
CA THR A 226 16.66 9.13 -20.43
C THR A 226 15.97 9.32 -19.10
N VAL A 227 16.29 10.38 -18.33
CA VAL A 227 15.61 10.73 -17.08
C VAL A 227 14.14 11.10 -17.33
N ILE A 228 13.88 11.98 -18.29
CA ILE A 228 12.49 12.33 -18.66
C ILE A 228 11.75 11.11 -19.21
N GLY A 229 12.38 10.36 -20.10
CA GLY A 229 11.81 9.15 -20.68
C GLY A 229 11.40 8.12 -19.63
N SER A 230 12.22 7.94 -18.60
CA SER A 230 11.90 7.03 -17.49
C SER A 230 10.67 7.46 -16.71
N GLY A 231 10.50 8.76 -16.44
CA GLY A 231 9.31 9.31 -15.80
C GLY A 231 8.06 9.15 -16.67
N LEU A 232 8.17 9.39 -17.99
CA LEU A 232 7.07 9.19 -18.93
C LEU A 232 6.64 7.73 -19.03
N VAL A 233 7.59 6.79 -19.06
CA VAL A 233 7.27 5.35 -19.05
C VAL A 233 6.54 4.96 -17.76
N ALA A 234 6.98 5.44 -16.60
CA ALA A 234 6.28 5.20 -15.33
C ALA A 234 4.84 5.75 -15.35
N LEU A 235 4.64 6.97 -15.88
CA LEU A 235 3.32 7.58 -16.05
C LEU A 235 2.43 6.76 -17.00
N LEU A 236 2.96 6.35 -18.15
CA LEU A 236 2.22 5.53 -19.11
C LEU A 236 1.80 4.18 -18.53
N LEU A 237 2.66 3.52 -17.73
CA LEU A 237 2.31 2.31 -17.02
C LEU A 237 1.18 2.57 -16.01
N ALA A 238 1.22 3.70 -15.29
CA ALA A 238 0.18 4.07 -14.35
C ALA A 238 -1.18 4.30 -15.03
N LEU A 239 -1.20 4.92 -16.21
CA LEU A 239 -2.42 5.19 -16.97
C LEU A 239 -2.97 3.96 -17.72
N ALA A 240 -2.08 3.12 -18.25
CA ALA A 240 -2.48 1.98 -19.10
C ALA A 240 -2.91 0.74 -18.28
N ILE A 241 -2.34 0.54 -17.11
CA ILE A 241 -2.54 -0.68 -16.31
C ILE A 241 -3.27 -0.33 -15.00
N GLY A 242 -4.58 -0.57 -14.97
CA GLY A 242 -5.41 -0.29 -13.79
C GLY A 242 -5.18 -1.25 -12.62
N GLN A 243 -4.72 -2.49 -12.87
CA GLN A 243 -4.50 -3.48 -11.81
C GLN A 243 -3.08 -3.39 -11.25
N ILE A 244 -2.95 -3.19 -9.94
CA ILE A 244 -1.69 -2.97 -9.22
C ILE A 244 -0.67 -4.09 -9.48
N ILE A 245 -1.09 -5.36 -9.45
CA ILE A 245 -0.20 -6.52 -9.63
C ILE A 245 0.45 -6.52 -11.01
N TRP A 246 -0.35 -6.32 -12.07
CA TRP A 246 0.18 -6.28 -13.44
C TRP A 246 1.08 -5.07 -13.69
N ARG A 247 0.76 -3.93 -13.07
CA ARG A 247 1.61 -2.74 -13.11
C ARG A 247 2.96 -2.98 -12.44
N PHE A 248 2.97 -3.65 -11.27
CA PHE A 248 4.21 -4.02 -10.58
C PHE A 248 5.07 -4.95 -11.44
N LEU A 249 4.48 -6.00 -12.02
CA LEU A 249 5.19 -6.91 -12.91
C LEU A 249 5.76 -6.19 -14.15
N ALA A 250 4.98 -5.31 -14.76
CA ALA A 250 5.44 -4.50 -15.89
C ALA A 250 6.60 -3.58 -15.51
N ALA A 251 6.56 -2.95 -14.32
CA ALA A 251 7.65 -2.12 -13.82
C ALA A 251 8.94 -2.93 -13.62
N VAL A 252 8.85 -4.14 -13.07
CA VAL A 252 10.00 -5.05 -12.92
C VAL A 252 10.58 -5.44 -14.28
N ILE A 253 9.74 -5.74 -15.27
CA ILE A 253 10.18 -6.07 -16.63
C ILE A 253 10.91 -4.88 -17.28
N VAL A 254 10.40 -3.66 -17.13
CA VAL A 254 11.05 -2.44 -17.65
C VAL A 254 12.42 -2.24 -17.01
N LEU A 255 12.53 -2.37 -15.68
CA LEU A 255 13.81 -2.25 -14.97
C LEU A 255 14.81 -3.33 -15.40
N ALA A 256 14.35 -4.57 -15.52
CA ALA A 256 15.19 -5.67 -16.01
C ALA A 256 15.66 -5.43 -17.44
N GLY A 257 14.78 -4.99 -18.32
CA GLY A 257 15.11 -4.61 -19.69
C GLY A 257 16.14 -3.47 -19.76
N TYR A 258 15.99 -2.46 -18.91
CA TYR A 258 16.96 -1.36 -18.83
C TYR A 258 18.32 -1.83 -18.30
N ALA A 259 18.34 -2.69 -17.28
CA ALA A 259 19.58 -3.28 -16.79
C ALA A 259 20.31 -4.10 -17.87
N VAL A 260 19.59 -4.89 -18.64
CA VAL A 260 20.15 -5.62 -19.80
C VAL A 260 20.70 -4.65 -20.84
N ALA A 261 20.00 -3.56 -21.11
CA ALA A 261 20.45 -2.53 -22.05
C ALA A 261 21.74 -1.84 -21.59
N LEU A 262 21.88 -1.54 -20.27
CA LEU A 262 23.10 -1.00 -19.67
C LEU A 262 24.28 -1.96 -19.88
N ILE A 263 24.10 -3.25 -19.57
CA ILE A 263 25.15 -4.27 -19.73
C ILE A 263 25.54 -4.43 -21.20
N TRP A 264 24.56 -4.47 -22.09
CA TRP A 264 24.81 -4.57 -23.53
C TRP A 264 25.55 -3.35 -24.08
N ALA A 265 25.14 -2.14 -23.69
CA ALA A 265 25.76 -0.89 -24.11
C ALA A 265 27.21 -0.78 -23.62
N TYR A 266 27.49 -1.23 -22.41
CA TYR A 266 28.83 -1.28 -21.84
C TYR A 266 29.71 -2.32 -22.54
N ASN A 267 29.24 -3.56 -22.68
CA ASN A 267 30.06 -4.66 -23.22
C ASN A 267 30.26 -4.60 -24.74
N GLY A 268 29.28 -4.07 -25.49
CA GLY A 268 29.34 -3.95 -26.94
C GLY A 268 30.01 -2.65 -27.39
N PRO A 269 29.24 -1.55 -27.60
CA PRO A 269 29.78 -0.30 -28.16
C PRO A 269 30.59 0.54 -27.17
N GLY A 270 30.74 0.14 -25.90
CA GLY A 270 31.47 0.90 -24.90
C GLY A 270 30.72 2.11 -24.35
N TRP A 271 29.41 2.19 -24.51
CA TRP A 271 28.62 3.34 -24.05
C TRP A 271 28.32 3.28 -22.55
N LEU A 272 28.71 4.33 -21.84
CA LEU A 272 28.36 4.53 -20.41
C LEU A 272 27.03 5.25 -20.32
N LEU A 273 25.94 4.46 -20.34
CA LEU A 273 24.59 5.01 -20.17
C LEU A 273 24.32 5.38 -18.70
N PRO A 274 23.50 6.40 -18.42
CA PRO A 274 23.17 6.80 -17.07
C PRO A 274 22.29 5.73 -16.40
N ALA A 275 22.71 5.23 -15.24
CA ALA A 275 21.97 4.19 -14.49
C ALA A 275 21.14 4.78 -13.34
N VAL A 276 21.80 5.53 -12.45
CA VAL A 276 21.20 5.93 -11.16
C VAL A 276 20.00 6.86 -11.31
N ALA A 277 20.17 7.94 -12.08
CA ALA A 277 19.12 8.95 -12.20
C ALA A 277 17.83 8.43 -12.89
N PRO A 278 17.89 7.74 -14.08
CA PRO A 278 16.70 7.19 -14.71
C PRO A 278 16.00 6.12 -13.86
N ILE A 279 16.76 5.22 -13.23
CA ILE A 279 16.20 4.20 -12.33
C ILE A 279 15.54 4.86 -11.12
N GLY A 280 16.20 5.85 -10.51
CA GLY A 280 15.66 6.59 -9.37
C GLY A 280 14.35 7.31 -9.69
N VAL A 281 14.28 8.00 -10.83
CA VAL A 281 13.06 8.67 -11.29
C VAL A 281 11.96 7.67 -11.61
N PHE A 282 12.27 6.58 -12.31
CA PHE A 282 11.29 5.53 -12.61
C PHE A 282 10.71 4.90 -11.35
N CYS A 283 11.56 4.50 -10.41
CA CYS A 283 11.12 3.90 -9.14
C CYS A 283 10.32 4.91 -8.29
N GLY A 284 10.77 6.16 -8.20
CA GLY A 284 10.09 7.21 -7.47
C GLY A 284 8.70 7.52 -8.05
N ALA A 285 8.61 7.71 -9.36
CA ALA A 285 7.34 7.97 -10.05
C ALA A 285 6.36 6.79 -9.93
N THR A 286 6.86 5.56 -10.09
CA THR A 286 6.06 4.34 -9.91
C THR A 286 5.58 4.21 -8.45
N GLY A 287 6.45 4.48 -7.47
CA GLY A 287 6.12 4.47 -6.05
C GLY A 287 5.04 5.49 -5.68
N VAL A 288 5.13 6.72 -6.19
CA VAL A 288 4.10 7.75 -6.01
C VAL A 288 2.76 7.29 -6.59
N GLY A 289 2.77 6.67 -7.79
CA GLY A 289 1.57 6.10 -8.40
C GLY A 289 0.91 5.03 -7.52
N PHE A 290 1.67 4.12 -6.93
CA PHE A 290 1.15 3.11 -6.00
C PHE A 290 0.56 3.71 -4.72
N ILE A 291 1.24 4.70 -4.13
CA ILE A 291 0.75 5.41 -2.93
C ILE A 291 -0.57 6.12 -3.24
N TYR A 292 -0.66 6.77 -4.39
CA TYR A 292 -1.87 7.46 -4.84
C TYR A 292 -3.06 6.50 -4.97
N ASP A 293 -2.90 5.38 -5.68
CA ASP A 293 -3.95 4.37 -5.87
C ASP A 293 -4.38 3.75 -4.54
N PHE A 294 -3.41 3.41 -3.68
CA PHE A 294 -3.68 2.89 -2.35
C PHE A 294 -4.50 3.88 -1.51
N THR A 295 -4.11 5.17 -1.55
CA THR A 295 -4.79 6.22 -0.78
C THR A 295 -6.22 6.42 -1.28
N LEU A 296 -6.45 6.44 -2.61
CA LEU A 296 -7.79 6.54 -3.17
C LEU A 296 -8.67 5.35 -2.77
N ALA A 297 -8.15 4.13 -2.85
CA ALA A 297 -8.88 2.93 -2.44
C ALA A 297 -9.25 2.97 -0.95
N GLN A 298 -8.37 3.48 -0.08
CA GLN A 298 -8.67 3.65 1.34
C GLN A 298 -9.73 4.73 1.59
N ILE A 299 -9.66 5.86 0.89
CA ILE A 299 -10.66 6.94 1.00
C ILE A 299 -12.04 6.43 0.56
N GLU A 300 -12.12 5.70 -0.54
CA GLU A 300 -13.36 5.11 -1.04
C GLU A 300 -13.94 4.10 -0.04
N ARG A 301 -13.11 3.22 0.49
CA ARG A 301 -13.50 2.27 1.54
C ARG A 301 -14.02 2.96 2.80
N LEU A 302 -13.37 4.03 3.23
CA LEU A 302 -13.80 4.82 4.39
C LEU A 302 -15.12 5.54 4.13
N ARG A 303 -15.33 6.10 2.95
CA ARG A 303 -16.61 6.74 2.56
C ARG A 303 -17.77 5.73 2.58
N LEU A 304 -17.58 4.58 1.97
CA LEU A 304 -18.56 3.49 1.98
C LEU A 304 -18.86 3.07 3.41
N ARG A 305 -17.85 2.84 4.23
CA ARG A 305 -18.00 2.48 5.64
C ARG A 305 -18.82 3.51 6.41
N THR A 306 -18.48 4.79 6.31
CA THR A 306 -19.20 5.86 7.04
C THR A 306 -20.65 5.98 6.61
N THR A 307 -20.94 5.76 5.34
CA THR A 307 -22.32 5.77 4.82
C THR A 307 -23.13 4.60 5.38
N PHE A 308 -22.56 3.40 5.39
CA PHE A 308 -23.24 2.21 5.92
C PHE A 308 -23.40 2.20 7.45
N GLU A 309 -22.44 2.75 8.20
CA GLU A 309 -22.52 2.85 9.67
C GLU A 309 -23.67 3.76 10.15
N ARG A 310 -24.27 4.57 9.26
CA ARG A 310 -25.46 5.36 9.59
C ARG A 310 -26.75 4.53 9.71
N TYR A 311 -26.81 3.40 9.00
CA TYR A 311 -28.03 2.59 8.89
C TYR A 311 -27.89 1.18 9.49
N ASN A 312 -26.67 0.75 9.81
CA ASN A 312 -26.38 -0.61 10.24
C ASN A 312 -25.42 -0.65 11.40
N SER A 313 -25.48 -1.73 12.19
CA SER A 313 -24.50 -2.00 13.24
C SER A 313 -23.08 -2.16 12.66
N LYS A 314 -22.05 -1.88 13.46
CA LYS A 314 -20.65 -2.01 13.05
C LYS A 314 -20.29 -3.43 12.56
N ASN A 315 -20.92 -4.47 13.14
CA ASN A 315 -20.71 -5.85 12.77
C ASN A 315 -21.27 -6.15 11.37
N VAL A 316 -22.46 -5.66 11.08
CA VAL A 316 -23.09 -5.75 9.75
C VAL A 316 -22.24 -5.05 8.70
N VAL A 317 -21.79 -3.82 8.98
CA VAL A 317 -20.96 -3.03 8.05
C VAL A 317 -19.63 -3.72 7.77
N LYS A 318 -18.96 -4.22 8.82
CA LYS A 318 -17.71 -4.98 8.65
C LYS A 318 -17.92 -6.19 7.73
N TYR A 319 -18.96 -6.97 7.99
CA TYR A 319 -19.25 -8.15 7.17
C TYR A 319 -19.52 -7.79 5.69
N LEU A 320 -20.30 -6.73 5.43
CA LEU A 320 -20.62 -6.27 4.08
C LEU A 320 -19.39 -5.78 3.31
N LEU A 321 -18.46 -5.10 3.99
CA LEU A 321 -17.21 -4.62 3.39
C LEU A 321 -16.23 -5.75 3.10
N ASP A 322 -16.25 -6.81 3.89
CA ASP A 322 -15.40 -7.97 3.70
C ASP A 322 -15.97 -8.96 2.65
N HIS A 323 -17.28 -8.88 2.33
CA HIS A 323 -18.01 -9.77 1.40
C HIS A 323 -18.80 -8.97 0.36
N THR A 324 -18.12 -8.19 -0.46
CA THR A 324 -18.74 -7.28 -1.46
C THR A 324 -19.65 -7.97 -2.48
N ASP A 325 -19.37 -9.22 -2.85
CA ASP A 325 -20.21 -9.98 -3.79
C ASP A 325 -21.57 -10.35 -3.17
N SER A 326 -21.63 -10.67 -1.89
CA SER A 326 -22.87 -10.93 -1.16
C SER A 326 -23.74 -9.68 -1.06
N TYR A 327 -23.13 -8.50 -0.97
CA TYR A 327 -23.86 -7.23 -1.00
C TYR A 327 -24.50 -6.95 -2.36
N ARG A 328 -23.78 -7.17 -3.46
CA ARG A 328 -24.33 -7.01 -4.82
C ARG A 328 -25.53 -7.93 -5.08
N GLN A 329 -25.48 -9.16 -4.61
CA GLN A 329 -26.61 -10.09 -4.71
C GLN A 329 -27.83 -9.62 -3.90
N MET A 330 -27.62 -8.98 -2.76
CA MET A 330 -28.68 -8.42 -1.91
C MET A 330 -29.42 -7.29 -2.62
N LEU A 331 -28.73 -6.41 -3.35
CA LEU A 331 -29.32 -5.31 -4.10
C LEU A 331 -30.24 -5.77 -5.25
N ALA A 332 -30.01 -6.97 -5.77
CA ALA A 332 -30.75 -7.53 -6.91
C ALA A 332 -32.21 -7.94 -6.60
N GLY A 333 -32.66 -7.79 -5.35
CA GLY A 333 -34.00 -8.19 -4.91
C GLY A 333 -34.10 -9.67 -4.54
N THR A 334 -34.02 -9.97 -3.23
CA THR A 334 -34.07 -11.35 -2.72
C THR A 334 -35.18 -11.53 -1.70
N ARG A 335 -35.81 -12.72 -1.68
CA ARG A 335 -36.73 -13.10 -0.59
C ARG A 335 -35.92 -13.55 0.61
N ARG A 336 -36.25 -13.01 1.79
CA ARG A 336 -35.60 -13.34 3.05
C ARG A 336 -36.57 -13.39 4.20
N PRO A 337 -36.42 -14.33 5.14
CA PRO A 337 -37.11 -14.30 6.41
C PRO A 337 -36.46 -13.21 7.27
N VAL A 338 -37.26 -12.24 7.73
CA VAL A 338 -36.80 -11.12 8.57
C VAL A 338 -37.64 -11.00 9.83
N THR A 339 -37.07 -10.47 10.87
CA THR A 339 -37.83 -9.96 12.02
C THR A 339 -37.82 -8.44 11.95
N VAL A 340 -39.01 -7.84 11.99
CA VAL A 340 -39.23 -6.39 11.96
C VAL A 340 -39.70 -5.90 13.31
N LEU A 341 -39.21 -4.74 13.71
CA LEU A 341 -39.63 -3.99 14.90
C LEU A 341 -40.15 -2.62 14.45
N PHE A 342 -41.33 -2.30 14.87
CA PHE A 342 -41.91 -0.96 14.81
C PHE A 342 -42.00 -0.38 16.21
N SER A 343 -41.65 0.89 16.37
CA SER A 343 -41.82 1.63 17.62
C SER A 343 -42.34 3.02 17.32
N ASP A 344 -43.32 3.50 18.10
CA ASP A 344 -43.93 4.83 17.95
C ASP A 344 -44.13 5.50 19.30
N ILE A 345 -44.04 6.85 19.36
CA ILE A 345 -44.23 7.62 20.60
C ILE A 345 -45.71 7.85 20.82
N ARG A 346 -46.17 7.53 22.02
CA ARG A 346 -47.57 7.68 22.36
C ARG A 346 -48.01 9.14 22.45
N GLY A 347 -49.03 9.48 21.67
CA GLY A 347 -49.64 10.83 21.67
C GLY A 347 -48.70 11.91 21.13
N PHE A 348 -47.73 11.56 20.27
CA PHE A 348 -46.78 12.52 19.73
C PHE A 348 -47.41 13.71 19.01
N THR A 349 -48.50 13.50 18.26
CA THR A 349 -49.26 14.59 17.62
C THR A 349 -49.69 15.65 18.65
N THR A 350 -50.24 15.22 19.78
CA THR A 350 -50.65 16.14 20.86
C THR A 350 -49.41 16.81 21.51
N ILE A 351 -48.30 16.09 21.64
CA ILE A 351 -47.07 16.65 22.16
C ILE A 351 -46.56 17.78 21.23
N VAL A 352 -46.59 17.57 19.91
CA VAL A 352 -46.21 18.61 18.93
C VAL A 352 -47.12 19.84 19.02
N GLU A 353 -48.42 19.62 19.09
CA GLU A 353 -49.41 20.71 19.18
C GLU A 353 -49.29 21.53 20.48
N THR A 354 -48.90 20.90 21.57
CA THR A 354 -48.83 21.55 22.89
C THR A 354 -47.45 22.13 23.22
N THR A 355 -46.40 21.77 22.47
CA THR A 355 -45.05 22.25 22.72
C THR A 355 -44.81 23.63 22.10
N ALA A 356 -44.56 24.64 22.93
CA ALA A 356 -44.30 26.01 22.47
C ALA A 356 -42.92 26.19 21.84
N ASP A 357 -41.89 25.43 22.29
CA ASP A 357 -40.51 25.52 21.81
C ASP A 357 -40.18 24.34 20.87
N SER A 358 -40.26 24.61 19.58
CA SER A 358 -39.98 23.62 18.53
C SER A 358 -38.54 23.09 18.57
N GLN A 359 -37.54 23.94 18.96
CA GLN A 359 -36.16 23.51 19.02
C GLN A 359 -35.95 22.51 20.15
N GLN A 360 -36.52 22.77 21.31
CA GLN A 360 -36.44 21.85 22.46
C GLN A 360 -37.11 20.49 22.14
N LEU A 361 -38.19 20.49 21.36
CA LEU A 361 -38.82 19.25 20.92
C LEU A 361 -37.92 18.47 19.97
N VAL A 362 -37.29 19.14 18.99
CA VAL A 362 -36.38 18.52 18.04
C VAL A 362 -35.17 17.96 18.76
N ASP A 363 -34.57 18.69 19.71
CA ASP A 363 -33.43 18.24 20.48
C ASP A 363 -33.77 16.99 21.30
N LYS A 364 -34.94 16.98 21.94
CA LYS A 364 -35.43 15.84 22.71
C LYS A 364 -35.71 14.63 21.82
N LEU A 365 -36.26 14.84 20.63
CA LEU A 365 -36.52 13.78 19.64
C LEU A 365 -35.22 13.18 19.11
N ASN A 366 -34.21 14.01 18.85
CA ASN A 366 -32.90 13.56 18.43
C ASN A 366 -32.19 12.76 19.51
N GLU A 367 -32.30 13.17 20.79
CA GLU A 367 -31.78 12.41 21.93
C GLU A 367 -32.46 11.04 22.02
N TYR A 368 -33.77 11.01 21.90
CA TYR A 368 -34.57 9.78 21.86
C TYR A 368 -34.13 8.86 20.72
N PHE A 369 -34.11 9.35 19.50
CA PHE A 369 -33.70 8.53 18.34
C PHE A 369 -32.30 8.00 18.47
N THR A 370 -31.36 8.81 18.94
CA THR A 370 -29.98 8.38 19.18
C THR A 370 -29.91 7.20 20.16
N ALA A 371 -30.65 7.28 21.24
CA ALA A 371 -30.67 6.25 22.27
C ALA A 371 -31.36 4.96 21.78
N MET A 372 -32.49 5.09 21.09
CA MET A 372 -33.26 3.93 20.57
C MET A 372 -32.48 3.20 19.46
N VAL A 373 -31.90 3.92 18.51
CA VAL A 373 -31.09 3.34 17.43
C VAL A 373 -29.84 2.65 18.02
N ALA A 374 -29.23 3.21 19.07
CA ALA A 374 -28.12 2.55 19.76
C ALA A 374 -28.54 1.19 20.36
N CYS A 375 -29.77 1.06 20.86
CA CYS A 375 -30.31 -0.23 21.31
C CYS A 375 -30.44 -1.22 20.16
N VAL A 376 -30.97 -0.80 19.00
CA VAL A 376 -31.09 -1.63 17.79
C VAL A 376 -29.70 -2.12 17.35
N PHE A 377 -28.72 -1.22 17.22
CA PHE A 377 -27.38 -1.56 16.75
C PHE A 377 -26.60 -2.44 17.73
N ARG A 378 -26.80 -2.28 19.05
CA ARG A 378 -26.20 -3.15 20.08
C ARG A 378 -26.63 -4.60 19.92
N HIS A 379 -27.81 -4.83 19.39
CA HIS A 379 -28.36 -6.15 19.14
C HIS A 379 -28.30 -6.55 17.65
N ASP A 380 -27.32 -6.02 16.89
CA ASP A 380 -27.03 -6.35 15.50
C ASP A 380 -28.21 -6.11 14.52
N GLY A 381 -29.13 -5.20 14.86
CA GLY A 381 -30.22 -4.77 13.98
C GLY A 381 -29.77 -3.72 12.97
N SER A 382 -30.56 -3.57 11.91
CA SER A 382 -30.45 -2.50 10.92
C SER A 382 -31.59 -1.50 11.13
N LEU A 383 -31.28 -0.20 11.09
CA LEU A 383 -32.30 0.84 11.00
C LEU A 383 -32.76 0.94 9.55
N ASP A 384 -34.05 0.68 9.29
CA ASP A 384 -34.63 0.85 7.95
C ASP A 384 -34.92 2.33 7.69
N LYS A 385 -35.82 2.90 8.48
CA LYS A 385 -36.17 4.32 8.39
C LYS A 385 -36.82 4.87 9.66
N PHE A 386 -36.86 6.18 9.75
CA PHE A 386 -37.77 6.90 10.65
C PHE A 386 -39.10 7.18 9.95
N MET A 387 -40.19 7.08 10.66
CA MET A 387 -41.54 7.33 10.16
C MET A 387 -42.24 8.38 11.07
N GLY A 388 -41.90 9.66 10.86
CA GLY A 388 -42.30 10.72 11.78
C GLY A 388 -41.54 10.53 13.12
N ASP A 389 -42.29 10.21 14.18
CA ASP A 389 -41.74 9.86 15.50
C ASP A 389 -41.52 8.36 15.69
N GLY A 390 -41.84 7.55 14.67
CA GLY A 390 -41.65 6.11 14.68
C GLY A 390 -40.31 5.65 14.15
N ILE A 391 -39.93 4.46 14.58
CA ILE A 391 -38.69 3.75 14.19
C ILE A 391 -39.08 2.42 13.55
N MET A 392 -38.52 2.12 12.38
CA MET A 392 -38.58 0.80 11.79
C MET A 392 -37.16 0.19 11.80
N ALA A 393 -37.01 -0.95 12.44
CA ALA A 393 -35.76 -1.69 12.51
C ALA A 393 -35.96 -3.15 12.07
N ILE A 394 -34.91 -3.77 11.52
CA ILE A 394 -34.99 -5.08 10.87
C ILE A 394 -33.78 -5.92 11.22
N TRP A 395 -33.99 -7.22 11.41
CA TRP A 395 -32.97 -8.27 11.53
C TRP A 395 -33.16 -9.31 10.44
N GLY A 396 -32.08 -9.84 9.86
CA GLY A 396 -32.11 -10.84 8.80
C GLY A 396 -32.18 -10.27 7.37
N ASN A 397 -32.29 -8.94 7.21
CA ASN A 397 -32.31 -8.27 5.91
C ASN A 397 -30.95 -8.26 5.19
N THR A 398 -29.86 -8.52 5.91
CA THR A 398 -28.52 -8.57 5.36
C THR A 398 -27.97 -10.01 5.33
N PRO A 399 -26.89 -10.31 4.57
CA PRO A 399 -26.23 -11.61 4.63
C PRO A 399 -25.63 -11.93 6.01
N TYR A 400 -25.33 -10.91 6.82
CA TYR A 400 -24.95 -11.07 8.21
C TYR A 400 -26.21 -11.23 9.06
N ASN A 401 -26.53 -12.48 9.42
CA ASN A 401 -27.70 -12.82 10.22
C ASN A 401 -27.39 -14.04 11.11
N PHE A 402 -28.27 -14.28 12.07
CA PHE A 402 -28.14 -15.38 13.04
C PHE A 402 -29.22 -16.46 12.86
N GLY A 403 -29.85 -16.44 11.67
CA GLY A 403 -31.01 -17.26 11.36
C GLY A 403 -32.28 -16.77 12.04
N PRO A 404 -33.47 -17.29 11.64
CA PRO A 404 -34.77 -16.81 12.09
C PRO A 404 -34.91 -16.71 13.62
N LYS A 405 -34.48 -17.76 14.36
CA LYS A 405 -34.53 -17.77 15.84
C LYS A 405 -33.58 -16.73 16.43
N GLY A 406 -32.31 -16.70 15.97
CA GLY A 406 -31.30 -15.79 16.51
C GLY A 406 -31.63 -14.33 16.25
N ASP A 407 -32.19 -14.01 15.08
CA ASP A 407 -32.62 -12.67 14.68
C ASP A 407 -33.84 -12.22 15.50
N ALA A 408 -34.84 -13.10 15.70
CA ALA A 408 -36.02 -12.81 16.53
C ALA A 408 -35.64 -12.56 18.00
N VAL A 409 -34.75 -13.37 18.57
CA VAL A 409 -34.26 -13.19 19.96
C VAL A 409 -33.58 -11.82 20.10
N ARG A 410 -32.72 -11.43 19.15
CA ARG A 410 -32.06 -10.11 19.15
C ARG A 410 -33.02 -8.96 19.01
N ALA A 411 -34.04 -9.10 18.16
CA ALA A 411 -35.07 -8.10 17.98
C ALA A 411 -35.88 -7.87 19.28
N VAL A 412 -36.26 -8.94 19.99
CA VAL A 412 -36.97 -8.83 21.26
C VAL A 412 -36.07 -8.20 22.33
N ARG A 413 -34.79 -8.60 22.42
CA ARG A 413 -33.81 -7.97 23.30
C ARG A 413 -33.65 -6.48 23.04
N ALA A 414 -33.59 -6.10 21.76
CA ALA A 414 -33.54 -4.69 21.39
C ALA A 414 -34.78 -3.93 21.86
N GLY A 415 -35.99 -4.48 21.67
CA GLY A 415 -37.23 -3.89 22.18
C GLY A 415 -37.21 -3.70 23.69
N LEU A 416 -36.82 -4.71 24.47
CA LEU A 416 -36.67 -4.61 25.92
C LEU A 416 -35.62 -3.57 26.34
N ALA A 417 -34.48 -3.52 25.62
CA ALA A 417 -33.45 -2.52 25.84
C ALA A 417 -33.94 -1.10 25.55
N MET A 418 -34.75 -0.90 24.49
CA MET A 418 -35.40 0.39 24.18
C MET A 418 -36.31 0.85 25.30
N LEU A 419 -37.11 -0.04 25.87
CA LEU A 419 -37.99 0.27 27.01
C LEU A 419 -37.17 0.62 28.28
N ALA A 420 -36.09 -0.09 28.54
CA ALA A 420 -35.21 0.21 29.66
C ALA A 420 -34.49 1.57 29.48
N GLU A 421 -34.00 1.83 28.29
CA GLU A 421 -33.33 3.10 27.98
C GLU A 421 -34.29 4.30 28.00
N LEU A 422 -35.53 4.12 27.54
CA LEU A 422 -36.53 5.15 27.64
C LEU A 422 -36.86 5.51 29.12
N ARG A 423 -36.93 4.51 30.00
CA ARG A 423 -37.05 4.75 31.44
C ARG A 423 -35.90 5.60 31.99
N ARG A 424 -34.69 5.33 31.55
CA ARG A 424 -33.51 6.12 31.95
C ARG A 424 -33.58 7.56 31.40
N LEU A 425 -34.02 7.74 30.14
CA LEU A 425 -34.22 9.07 29.55
C LEU A 425 -35.32 9.83 30.26
N ASN A 426 -36.46 9.20 30.56
CA ASN A 426 -37.57 9.81 31.29
C ASN A 426 -37.14 10.30 32.67
N ALA A 427 -36.35 9.51 33.41
CA ALA A 427 -35.80 9.93 34.70
C ALA A 427 -34.92 11.19 34.57
N LYS A 428 -34.09 11.25 33.51
CA LYS A 428 -33.30 12.45 33.19
C LYS A 428 -34.18 13.63 32.86
N TRP A 429 -35.15 13.45 31.96
CA TRP A 429 -36.02 14.52 31.51
C TRP A 429 -36.92 15.10 32.61
N LEU A 430 -37.39 14.25 33.51
CA LEU A 430 -38.12 14.70 34.71
C LEU A 430 -37.22 15.57 35.62
N ALA A 431 -35.97 15.19 35.82
CA ALA A 431 -35.03 15.99 36.58
C ALA A 431 -34.73 17.37 35.90
N GLU A 432 -34.86 17.43 34.55
CA GLU A 432 -34.76 18.67 33.76
C GLU A 432 -36.09 19.45 33.68
N GLY A 433 -37.16 18.99 34.32
CA GLY A 433 -38.48 19.61 34.28
C GLY A 433 -39.26 19.37 32.98
N LYS A 434 -38.86 18.36 32.21
CA LYS A 434 -39.50 17.95 30.95
C LYS A 434 -40.52 16.80 31.19
N THR A 435 -41.45 16.62 30.27
CA THR A 435 -42.47 15.55 30.34
C THR A 435 -41.89 14.19 29.98
N GLU A 436 -42.43 13.13 30.55
CA GLU A 436 -42.12 11.75 30.18
C GLU A 436 -42.74 11.38 28.84
N TRP A 437 -42.08 10.49 28.12
CA TRP A 437 -42.63 9.86 26.92
C TRP A 437 -42.86 8.36 27.14
N GLN A 438 -43.82 7.82 26.43
CA GLN A 438 -44.09 6.39 26.36
C GLN A 438 -44.05 5.94 24.92
N ILE A 439 -43.64 4.69 24.68
CA ILE A 439 -43.63 4.09 23.35
C ILE A 439 -44.41 2.80 23.30
N GLY A 440 -44.92 2.49 22.11
CA GLY A 440 -45.44 1.18 21.73
C GLY A 440 -44.42 0.48 20.84
N ILE A 441 -44.23 -0.83 21.02
CA ILE A 441 -43.35 -1.65 20.19
C ILE A 441 -44.10 -2.86 19.64
N GLY A 442 -44.11 -3.03 18.32
CA GLY A 442 -44.63 -4.20 17.63
C GLY A 442 -43.56 -4.99 16.92
N LEU A 443 -43.50 -6.30 17.14
CA LEU A 443 -42.54 -7.19 16.46
C LEU A 443 -43.27 -8.27 15.68
N ASN A 444 -42.82 -8.51 14.45
CA ASN A 444 -43.30 -9.61 13.61
C ASN A 444 -42.16 -10.27 12.84
N HIS A 445 -42.34 -11.54 12.49
CA HIS A 445 -41.40 -12.29 11.66
C HIS A 445 -42.10 -12.84 10.43
N GLY A 446 -41.43 -12.81 9.29
CA GLY A 446 -41.93 -13.40 8.05
C GLY A 446 -41.09 -13.10 6.83
N GLU A 447 -41.50 -13.69 5.71
CA GLU A 447 -40.85 -13.49 4.41
C GLU A 447 -41.12 -12.11 3.83
N VAL A 448 -40.06 -11.46 3.34
CA VAL A 448 -40.11 -10.15 2.68
C VAL A 448 -39.22 -10.15 1.44
N ILE A 449 -39.39 -9.19 0.56
CA ILE A 449 -38.49 -8.88 -0.54
C ILE A 449 -37.56 -7.74 -0.07
N VAL A 450 -36.26 -7.97 -0.16
CA VAL A 450 -35.22 -7.01 0.20
C VAL A 450 -34.44 -6.65 -1.06
N GLY A 451 -34.24 -5.37 -1.34
CA GLY A 451 -33.46 -4.93 -2.50
C GLY A 451 -33.61 -3.44 -2.79
N ASP A 452 -32.92 -2.98 -3.84
CA ASP A 452 -33.05 -1.61 -4.34
C ASP A 452 -34.39 -1.43 -5.05
N MET A 453 -35.21 -0.54 -4.53
CA MET A 453 -36.54 -0.22 -5.08
C MET A 453 -36.67 1.28 -5.32
N GLY A 454 -37.33 1.67 -6.41
CA GLY A 454 -37.54 3.07 -6.75
C GLY A 454 -37.49 3.36 -8.25
N SER A 455 -37.32 4.63 -8.60
CA SER A 455 -37.18 5.08 -9.98
C SER A 455 -35.73 4.85 -10.50
N GLN A 456 -35.50 5.16 -11.77
CA GLN A 456 -34.12 5.12 -12.33
C GLN A 456 -33.20 6.17 -11.69
N GLU A 457 -33.79 7.30 -11.25
CA GLU A 457 -33.03 8.43 -10.69
C GLU A 457 -32.90 8.37 -9.16
N HIS A 458 -33.85 7.69 -8.48
CA HIS A 458 -33.88 7.60 -7.01
C HIS A 458 -34.22 6.18 -6.57
N LYS A 459 -33.25 5.46 -6.08
CA LYS A 459 -33.38 4.12 -5.52
C LYS A 459 -33.05 4.15 -4.03
N GLU A 460 -33.87 3.44 -3.28
CA GLU A 460 -33.66 3.21 -1.85
C GLU A 460 -33.59 1.71 -1.58
N PHE A 461 -32.72 1.32 -0.69
CA PHE A 461 -32.72 -0.03 -0.17
C PHE A 461 -33.95 -0.20 0.70
N ALA A 462 -34.90 -0.99 0.22
CA ALA A 462 -36.21 -1.13 0.84
C ALA A 462 -36.55 -2.59 1.12
N VAL A 463 -37.42 -2.77 2.09
CA VAL A 463 -37.99 -4.05 2.49
C VAL A 463 -39.51 -4.01 2.35
N VAL A 464 -40.05 -4.92 1.55
CA VAL A 464 -41.49 -4.95 1.25
C VAL A 464 -42.05 -6.35 1.47
N GLY A 465 -43.14 -6.42 2.19
CA GLY A 465 -43.85 -7.68 2.45
C GLY A 465 -44.99 -7.52 3.47
N ASP A 466 -45.85 -8.53 3.51
CA ASP A 466 -46.96 -8.56 4.44
C ASP A 466 -46.51 -8.57 5.91
N ALA A 467 -45.37 -9.17 6.21
CA ALA A 467 -44.75 -9.19 7.53
C ALA A 467 -44.50 -7.77 8.10
N ILE A 468 -44.12 -6.81 7.22
CA ILE A 468 -43.90 -5.41 7.59
C ILE A 468 -45.22 -4.76 8.06
N ASN A 469 -46.25 -4.91 7.25
CA ASN A 469 -47.57 -4.34 7.56
C ASN A 469 -48.16 -4.90 8.86
N LEU A 470 -47.95 -6.20 9.11
CA LEU A 470 -48.40 -6.81 10.37
C LEU A 470 -47.61 -6.28 11.57
N GLY A 471 -46.27 -6.09 11.45
CA GLY A 471 -45.48 -5.49 12.51
C GLY A 471 -45.95 -4.11 12.95
N SER A 472 -46.23 -3.22 11.96
CA SER A 472 -46.79 -1.90 12.22
C SER A 472 -48.17 -1.96 12.93
N ARG A 473 -49.03 -2.92 12.53
CA ARG A 473 -50.35 -3.08 13.19
C ARG A 473 -50.22 -3.61 14.60
N LEU A 474 -49.29 -4.51 14.88
CA LEU A 474 -49.02 -4.99 16.23
C LEU A 474 -48.51 -3.85 17.14
N GLU A 475 -47.72 -2.92 16.59
CA GLU A 475 -47.37 -1.71 17.33
C GLU A 475 -48.65 -0.93 17.72
N GLY A 476 -49.55 -0.63 16.76
CA GLY A 476 -50.80 0.08 17.05
C GLY A 476 -51.67 -0.60 18.12
N LEU A 477 -51.71 -1.94 18.17
CA LEU A 477 -52.43 -2.71 19.21
C LEU A 477 -51.88 -2.48 20.61
N THR A 478 -50.65 -2.06 20.77
CA THR A 478 -50.07 -1.74 22.08
C THR A 478 -50.83 -0.65 22.80
N LYS A 479 -51.48 0.26 22.07
CA LYS A 479 -52.32 1.31 22.62
C LYS A 479 -53.65 0.74 23.13
N GLU A 480 -54.29 -0.13 22.37
CA GLU A 480 -55.59 -0.73 22.72
C GLU A 480 -55.46 -1.60 23.98
N TYR A 481 -54.41 -2.42 24.03
CA TYR A 481 -54.16 -3.34 25.16
C TYR A 481 -53.36 -2.73 26.30
N ARG A 482 -53.01 -1.45 26.25
CA ARG A 482 -52.19 -0.72 27.24
C ARG A 482 -50.84 -1.43 27.55
N LEU A 483 -50.26 -2.05 26.54
CA LEU A 483 -49.00 -2.75 26.60
C LEU A 483 -47.88 -1.92 25.94
N GLN A 484 -46.65 -2.12 26.38
CA GLN A 484 -45.48 -1.45 25.76
C GLN A 484 -44.93 -2.24 24.59
N ILE A 485 -45.10 -3.58 24.57
CA ILE A 485 -44.52 -4.44 23.54
C ILE A 485 -45.51 -5.56 23.18
N ILE A 486 -45.72 -5.77 21.87
CA ILE A 486 -46.56 -6.86 21.34
C ILE A 486 -45.79 -7.61 20.26
N LEU A 487 -45.80 -8.94 20.36
CA LEU A 487 -45.21 -9.87 19.42
C LEU A 487 -46.28 -10.59 18.63
N GLY A 488 -46.06 -10.76 17.31
CA GLY A 488 -46.88 -11.69 16.51
C GLY A 488 -46.52 -13.16 16.84
N GLU A 489 -47.44 -14.08 16.51
CA GLU A 489 -47.30 -15.52 16.73
C GLU A 489 -45.97 -16.05 16.16
N SER A 490 -45.58 -15.62 14.97
CA SER A 490 -44.35 -16.03 14.32
C SER A 490 -43.05 -15.67 15.12
N VAL A 491 -43.05 -14.52 15.80
CA VAL A 491 -41.95 -14.15 16.72
C VAL A 491 -42.04 -14.97 17.99
N ALA A 492 -43.25 -15.03 18.58
CA ALA A 492 -43.47 -15.75 19.83
C ALA A 492 -43.00 -17.20 19.77
N ASP A 493 -43.27 -17.90 18.68
CA ASP A 493 -42.84 -19.29 18.47
C ASP A 493 -41.32 -19.43 18.39
N LEU A 494 -40.65 -18.46 17.79
CA LEU A 494 -39.17 -18.48 17.67
C LEU A 494 -38.45 -18.17 19.01
N VAL A 495 -39.08 -17.39 19.90
CA VAL A 495 -38.41 -16.89 21.11
C VAL A 495 -38.93 -17.54 22.41
N ARG A 496 -39.91 -18.42 22.33
CA ARG A 496 -40.59 -19.07 23.47
C ARG A 496 -39.61 -19.76 24.43
N ASP A 497 -38.50 -20.28 23.97
CA ASP A 497 -37.49 -20.94 24.82
C ASP A 497 -36.69 -19.94 25.66
N GLU A 498 -36.53 -18.70 25.18
CA GLU A 498 -35.65 -17.67 25.77
C GLU A 498 -36.42 -16.68 26.67
N PHE A 499 -37.72 -16.49 26.42
CA PHE A 499 -38.52 -15.43 27.07
C PHE A 499 -39.78 -15.98 27.73
N TYR A 500 -40.20 -15.35 28.80
CA TYR A 500 -41.52 -15.52 29.38
C TYR A 500 -42.53 -14.72 28.55
N LEU A 501 -43.41 -15.43 27.89
CA LEU A 501 -44.45 -14.86 27.04
C LEU A 501 -45.80 -14.96 27.70
N ARG A 502 -46.68 -13.99 27.41
CA ARG A 502 -48.06 -13.96 27.84
C ARG A 502 -48.97 -13.73 26.61
N SER A 503 -50.04 -14.49 26.50
CA SER A 503 -51.11 -14.31 25.51
C SER A 503 -51.78 -12.98 25.70
N VAL A 504 -51.97 -12.23 24.59
CA VAL A 504 -52.74 -10.96 24.60
C VAL A 504 -54.14 -11.20 24.06
N ASP A 505 -54.24 -11.55 22.76
CA ASP A 505 -55.54 -11.79 22.14
C ASP A 505 -55.36 -12.52 20.77
N VAL A 506 -56.46 -12.89 20.16
CA VAL A 506 -56.53 -13.34 18.76
C VAL A 506 -57.25 -12.26 17.95
N VAL A 507 -56.50 -11.56 17.17
CA VAL A 507 -57.00 -10.36 16.47
C VAL A 507 -57.05 -10.56 14.96
N GLN A 508 -58.16 -10.19 14.35
CA GLN A 508 -58.23 -10.03 12.91
C GLN A 508 -57.92 -8.59 12.56
N VAL A 509 -56.71 -8.35 12.04
CA VAL A 509 -56.26 -7.01 11.65
C VAL A 509 -56.86 -6.63 10.30
N LYS A 510 -57.29 -5.37 10.13
CA LYS A 510 -57.92 -4.85 8.93
C LYS A 510 -57.14 -5.23 7.65
N GLY A 511 -57.84 -5.90 6.68
CA GLY A 511 -57.28 -6.32 5.40
C GLY A 511 -56.60 -7.70 5.43
N LYS A 512 -56.63 -8.46 6.54
CA LYS A 512 -56.31 -9.88 6.56
C LYS A 512 -57.55 -10.71 6.85
N MET A 513 -57.70 -11.82 6.10
CA MET A 513 -58.79 -12.79 6.37
C MET A 513 -58.42 -13.75 7.52
N GLN A 514 -57.14 -13.90 7.81
CA GLN A 514 -56.65 -14.79 8.88
C GLN A 514 -56.42 -14.00 10.16
N ALA A 515 -56.90 -14.52 11.26
CA ALA A 515 -56.62 -14.00 12.59
C ALA A 515 -55.17 -14.33 13.03
N VAL A 516 -54.55 -13.44 13.78
CA VAL A 516 -53.20 -13.56 14.27
C VAL A 516 -53.24 -13.53 15.79
N LYS A 517 -52.53 -14.47 16.44
CA LYS A 517 -52.33 -14.46 17.89
C LYS A 517 -51.28 -13.42 18.24
N ALA A 518 -51.57 -12.58 19.20
CA ALA A 518 -50.70 -11.58 19.77
C ALA A 518 -50.21 -12.01 21.14
N PHE A 519 -48.94 -11.74 21.43
CA PHE A 519 -48.31 -12.05 22.70
C PHE A 519 -47.56 -10.82 23.23
N THR A 520 -47.32 -10.77 24.54
CA THR A 520 -46.39 -9.81 25.12
C THR A 520 -45.27 -10.54 25.82
N VAL A 521 -44.12 -9.87 25.97
CA VAL A 521 -42.93 -10.42 26.68
C VAL A 521 -42.82 -9.80 28.06
N LEU A 522 -42.58 -10.65 29.05
CA LEU A 522 -42.47 -10.24 30.45
C LEU A 522 -41.02 -10.18 30.97
N GLY A 523 -40.10 -10.87 30.31
CA GLY A 523 -38.68 -10.90 30.65
C GLY A 523 -37.96 -12.09 30.03
N GLU A 524 -36.65 -12.13 30.18
CA GLU A 524 -35.83 -13.27 29.76
C GLU A 524 -35.93 -14.40 30.78
N LYS A 525 -35.93 -15.66 30.32
CA LYS A 525 -35.95 -16.83 31.20
C LYS A 525 -34.63 -17.02 31.97
N SER A 526 -33.58 -16.32 31.59
CA SER A 526 -32.32 -16.23 32.33
C SER A 526 -32.46 -15.52 33.70
N GLU A 527 -33.50 -14.71 33.85
CA GLU A 527 -33.80 -13.99 35.06
C GLU A 527 -35.11 -14.53 35.68
N PRO A 528 -35.17 -14.72 37.00
CA PRO A 528 -36.41 -15.17 37.63
C PRO A 528 -37.48 -14.08 37.58
N LEU A 529 -38.72 -14.47 37.30
CA LEU A 529 -39.85 -13.56 37.38
C LEU A 529 -40.06 -13.05 38.84
N PRO A 530 -40.58 -11.83 38.98
CA PRO A 530 -40.98 -11.31 40.29
C PRO A 530 -41.91 -12.26 41.06
N PRO A 531 -41.83 -12.29 42.41
CA PRO A 531 -42.70 -13.14 43.23
C PRO A 531 -44.16 -12.93 42.91
N GLY A 532 -44.91 -14.02 42.78
CA GLY A 532 -46.33 -14.00 42.41
C GLY A 532 -46.62 -14.03 40.91
N LEU A 533 -45.75 -13.48 40.05
CA LEU A 533 -45.98 -13.41 38.58
C LEU A 533 -46.02 -14.80 37.91
N PRO A 534 -45.26 -15.82 38.28
CA PRO A 534 -45.43 -17.18 37.74
C PRO A 534 -46.82 -17.74 37.98
N ARG A 535 -47.36 -17.59 39.22
CA ARG A 535 -48.73 -18.05 39.56
C ARG A 535 -49.80 -17.26 38.82
N PHE A 536 -49.63 -15.96 38.72
CA PHE A 536 -50.49 -15.11 37.90
C PHE A 536 -50.54 -15.61 36.45
N LEU A 537 -49.40 -15.92 35.83
CA LEU A 537 -49.34 -16.38 34.43
C LEU A 537 -50.05 -17.73 34.26
N GLU A 538 -49.87 -18.68 35.17
CA GLU A 538 -50.55 -19.97 35.15
C GLU A 538 -52.08 -19.75 35.09
N LEU A 539 -52.60 -18.99 36.06
CA LEU A 539 -54.05 -18.68 36.14
C LEU A 539 -54.57 -17.94 34.89
N TYR A 540 -53.80 -16.96 34.43
CA TYR A 540 -54.14 -16.16 33.26
C TYR A 540 -54.16 -16.99 31.97
N GLU A 541 -53.12 -17.78 31.69
CA GLU A 541 -53.07 -18.59 30.46
C GLU A 541 -54.10 -19.73 30.46
N GLU A 542 -54.35 -20.35 31.63
CA GLU A 542 -55.46 -21.29 31.76
C GLU A 542 -56.82 -20.63 31.53
N GLY A 543 -57.03 -19.43 32.11
CA GLY A 543 -58.21 -18.60 31.86
C GLY A 543 -58.43 -18.27 30.38
N VAL A 544 -57.36 -17.84 29.67
CA VAL A 544 -57.44 -17.59 28.22
C VAL A 544 -57.77 -18.87 27.45
N SER A 545 -57.19 -20.03 27.85
CA SER A 545 -57.50 -21.31 27.22
C SER A 545 -58.96 -21.70 27.37
N LEU A 546 -59.50 -21.55 28.57
CA LEU A 546 -60.94 -21.85 28.86
C LEU A 546 -61.86 -20.85 28.17
N PHE A 547 -61.53 -19.56 28.12
CA PHE A 547 -62.27 -18.54 27.39
C PHE A 547 -62.45 -18.91 25.90
N ARG A 548 -61.38 -19.35 25.27
CA ARG A 548 -61.39 -19.82 23.87
C ARG A 548 -62.23 -21.09 23.66
N LYS A 549 -62.32 -21.95 24.70
CA LYS A 549 -63.18 -23.14 24.72
C LYS A 549 -64.62 -22.84 25.07
N ARG A 550 -64.99 -21.55 25.26
CA ARG A 550 -66.34 -21.10 25.66
C ARG A 550 -66.73 -21.50 27.07
N GLU A 551 -65.74 -21.90 27.92
CA GLU A 551 -65.94 -22.22 29.35
C GLU A 551 -65.89 -20.92 30.18
N PHE A 552 -66.77 -19.96 29.88
CA PHE A 552 -66.69 -18.59 30.39
C PHE A 552 -66.81 -18.51 31.91
N VAL A 553 -67.59 -19.40 32.56
CA VAL A 553 -67.73 -19.42 34.02
C VAL A 553 -66.40 -19.70 34.69
N ARG A 554 -65.73 -20.78 34.28
CA ARG A 554 -64.44 -21.17 34.84
C ARG A 554 -63.31 -20.18 34.50
N ALA A 555 -63.34 -19.68 33.26
CA ALA A 555 -62.40 -18.64 32.81
C ALA A 555 -62.50 -17.39 33.69
N LYS A 556 -63.71 -16.94 34.01
CA LYS A 556 -64.01 -15.79 34.85
C LYS A 556 -63.42 -15.97 36.25
N GLU A 557 -63.57 -17.17 36.85
CA GLU A 557 -63.01 -17.48 38.17
C GLU A 557 -61.48 -17.40 38.19
N LEU A 558 -60.82 -17.90 37.13
CA LEU A 558 -59.37 -17.84 37.04
C LEU A 558 -58.83 -16.42 36.82
N PHE A 559 -59.51 -15.60 36.00
CA PHE A 559 -59.14 -14.20 35.86
C PHE A 559 -59.33 -13.40 37.14
N ALA A 560 -60.39 -13.70 37.94
CA ALA A 560 -60.60 -13.08 39.22
C ALA A 560 -59.46 -13.43 40.20
N GLN A 561 -59.07 -14.72 40.28
CA GLN A 561 -57.91 -15.15 41.08
C GLN A 561 -56.57 -14.53 40.59
N ALA A 562 -56.39 -14.39 39.27
CA ALA A 562 -55.25 -13.69 38.73
C ALA A 562 -55.17 -12.22 39.17
N LEU A 563 -56.30 -11.52 39.19
CA LEU A 563 -56.42 -10.15 39.66
C LEU A 563 -56.23 -9.99 41.19
N GLU A 564 -56.43 -11.03 41.99
CA GLU A 564 -56.00 -11.01 43.40
C GLU A 564 -54.48 -10.89 43.56
N ILE A 565 -53.70 -11.45 42.59
CA ILE A 565 -52.23 -11.37 42.57
C ILE A 565 -51.78 -10.05 41.96
N LEU A 566 -52.40 -9.61 40.85
CA LEU A 566 -52.08 -8.38 40.10
C LEU A 566 -53.35 -7.54 39.83
N PRO A 567 -53.79 -6.74 40.82
CA PRO A 567 -55.07 -6.03 40.75
C PRO A 567 -55.20 -5.03 39.60
N ASP A 568 -54.08 -4.44 39.16
CA ASP A 568 -54.06 -3.40 38.14
C ASP A 568 -53.84 -3.96 36.70
N ASP A 569 -53.91 -5.29 36.54
CA ASP A 569 -53.66 -5.89 35.24
C ASP A 569 -54.85 -5.70 34.30
N TYR A 570 -54.62 -4.84 33.30
CA TYR A 570 -55.69 -4.45 32.33
C TYR A 570 -56.23 -5.65 31.53
N LEU A 571 -55.34 -6.57 31.06
CA LEU A 571 -55.77 -7.69 30.23
C LEU A 571 -56.62 -8.70 31.00
N ALA A 572 -56.26 -9.02 32.23
CA ALA A 572 -57.05 -9.92 33.06
C ALA A 572 -58.41 -9.31 33.38
N ALA A 573 -58.46 -7.97 33.59
CA ALA A 573 -59.72 -7.26 33.80
C ALA A 573 -60.59 -7.25 32.54
N ASP A 574 -60.02 -6.97 31.35
CA ASP A 574 -60.75 -6.99 30.06
C ASP A 574 -61.32 -8.39 29.76
N TYR A 575 -60.58 -9.46 30.04
CA TYR A 575 -61.08 -10.84 29.91
C TYR A 575 -62.16 -11.16 30.93
N LEU A 576 -62.03 -10.70 32.18
CA LEU A 576 -63.02 -10.89 33.22
C LEU A 576 -64.35 -10.25 32.82
N GLU A 577 -64.33 -9.01 32.32
CA GLU A 577 -65.49 -8.27 31.81
C GLU A 577 -66.10 -8.96 30.60
N SER A 578 -65.23 -9.35 29.63
CA SER A 578 -65.68 -10.08 28.42
C SER A 578 -66.33 -11.42 28.78
N CYS A 579 -65.86 -12.16 29.79
CA CYS A 579 -66.50 -13.36 30.29
C CYS A 579 -67.93 -13.06 30.84
N ALA A 580 -68.09 -11.97 31.62
CA ALA A 580 -69.35 -11.57 32.18
C ALA A 580 -70.37 -11.18 31.06
N GLU A 581 -69.93 -10.44 30.06
CA GLU A 581 -70.75 -10.06 28.89
C GLU A 581 -71.20 -11.27 28.10
N LEU A 582 -70.26 -12.21 27.79
CA LEU A 582 -70.54 -13.41 26.99
C LEU A 582 -71.38 -14.47 27.77
N MET A 583 -71.37 -14.41 29.07
CA MET A 583 -72.28 -15.22 29.93
C MET A 583 -73.70 -14.62 29.91
N ALA A 584 -73.82 -13.30 29.91
CA ALA A 584 -75.12 -12.63 29.86
C ALA A 584 -75.75 -12.70 28.44
N ASN A 585 -74.93 -12.63 27.41
CA ASN A 585 -75.29 -12.70 25.99
C ASN A 585 -74.50 -13.79 25.28
N PRO A 586 -74.89 -15.07 25.40
CA PRO A 586 -74.16 -16.15 24.82
C PRO A 586 -73.93 -16.00 23.31
N PRO A 587 -72.68 -16.12 22.81
CA PRO A 587 -72.39 -15.92 21.42
C PRO A 587 -72.91 -17.09 20.57
N GLU A 588 -73.19 -16.84 19.29
CA GLU A 588 -73.60 -17.85 18.31
C GLU A 588 -72.57 -18.99 18.21
N ASP A 589 -72.96 -20.13 17.66
CA ASP A 589 -72.05 -21.30 17.48
C ASP A 589 -70.88 -20.98 16.55
N SER A 590 -71.02 -20.04 15.64
CA SER A 590 -69.98 -19.50 14.75
C SER A 590 -68.93 -18.64 15.45
N TRP A 591 -69.09 -18.30 16.71
CA TRP A 591 -68.16 -17.44 17.47
C TRP A 591 -66.77 -18.13 17.63
N THR A 592 -65.74 -17.46 17.16
CA THR A 592 -64.35 -17.96 17.13
C THR A 592 -63.47 -17.33 18.19
N GLY A 593 -63.97 -16.42 18.99
CA GLY A 593 -63.18 -15.65 19.96
C GLY A 593 -62.20 -14.64 19.30
N ILE A 594 -62.40 -14.33 18.02
CA ILE A 594 -61.57 -13.40 17.27
C ILE A 594 -62.09 -11.98 17.44
N LYS A 595 -61.27 -11.07 17.94
CA LYS A 595 -61.60 -9.65 18.05
C LYS A 595 -61.31 -8.93 16.71
N VAL A 596 -62.36 -8.47 16.04
CA VAL A 596 -62.21 -7.77 14.75
C VAL A 596 -61.89 -6.29 15.02
N MET A 597 -60.71 -5.88 14.61
CA MET A 597 -60.26 -4.49 14.79
C MET A 597 -60.77 -3.61 13.65
N THR A 598 -61.65 -2.66 13.98
CA THR A 598 -62.32 -1.75 13.02
C THR A 598 -61.61 -0.40 12.86
N ARG A 599 -60.73 -0.01 13.80
CA ARG A 599 -59.97 1.24 13.76
C ARG A 599 -58.59 1.06 13.13
N LYS A 600 -58.11 2.16 12.48
CA LYS A 600 -56.73 2.26 11.97
C LYS A 600 -55.81 2.60 13.12
#